data_becc0d7b51535e598db50efdf3c04712
#
_entry.id   becc0d7b51535e598db50efdf3c04712
#
_cell.length_a   1.000
_cell.length_b   1.000
_cell.length_c   1.000
_cell.angle_alpha   90.00
_cell.angle_beta   90.00
_cell.angle_gamma   90.00
#
_symmetry.space_group_name_H-M   'P 1'
#
loop_
_entity.id
_entity.type
_entity.pdbx_description
1 polymer ?
#
loop_
_entity_poly.entity_id
_entity_poly.type
_entity_poly.pdbx_seq_one_letter_code
_entity_poly.pdbx_strand_id
1 'polypeptide(L)'
;MIDIVEEAPVHTGAREALLDLCFGEARFAKTSERLREGRLPVFAFTALDETGKLVGTVRLWSIADDKGFQSLLLGPLAVDPGCRGHKVGDRLMRHALNQAAVHGHGSVILVGDLPYYARFGFAAGLLDDVSLPGPVEYDRFLGVEFAPGHLAGLDGIVSAAGLVDPMAGLATAEDVLSVSRSF
;
A
#
# COMPACT_ATOMS: atom_id res chain seq x y z
N MET A 1 9.49 9.83 -20.92
CA MET A 1 8.44 8.76 -20.88
C MET A 1 8.42 8.17 -19.48
N ILE A 2 7.29 7.69 -18.97
CA ILE A 2 7.21 7.02 -17.65
C ILE A 2 6.81 5.57 -17.89
N ASP A 3 7.57 4.62 -17.35
CA ASP A 3 7.26 3.20 -17.44
C ASP A 3 6.81 2.67 -16.07
N ILE A 4 5.74 1.88 -16.05
CA ILE A 4 5.27 1.20 -14.84
C ILE A 4 5.70 -0.25 -14.93
N VAL A 5 6.49 -0.67 -13.95
CA VAL A 5 7.05 -2.02 -13.87
C VAL A 5 6.75 -2.65 -12.50
N GLU A 6 6.80 -3.96 -12.42
CA GLU A 6 6.81 -4.64 -11.13
C GLU A 6 8.04 -4.23 -10.32
N GLU A 7 7.85 -4.04 -9.02
CA GLU A 7 8.95 -3.72 -8.12
C GLU A 7 9.91 -4.92 -8.02
N ALA A 8 11.19 -4.63 -8.19
CA ALA A 8 12.27 -5.60 -8.00
C ALA A 8 13.15 -5.22 -6.80
N PRO A 9 13.92 -6.14 -6.23
CA PRO A 9 14.81 -5.86 -5.09
C PRO A 9 15.74 -4.66 -5.31
N VAL A 10 16.19 -4.42 -6.54
CA VAL A 10 17.02 -3.26 -6.89
C VAL A 10 16.32 -1.91 -6.66
N HIS A 11 15.01 -1.89 -6.63
CA HIS A 11 14.20 -0.67 -6.40
C HIS A 11 14.05 -0.31 -4.91
N THR A 12 14.37 -1.22 -3.99
CA THR A 12 14.08 -1.08 -2.55
C THR A 12 14.65 0.21 -1.97
N GLY A 13 15.92 0.48 -2.17
CA GLY A 13 16.57 1.69 -1.63
C GLY A 13 15.95 2.99 -2.17
N ALA A 14 15.71 3.06 -3.48
CA ALA A 14 15.09 4.22 -4.11
C ALA A 14 13.63 4.41 -3.67
N ARG A 15 12.88 3.32 -3.49
CA ARG A 15 11.52 3.35 -2.94
C ARG A 15 11.50 3.91 -1.53
N GLU A 16 12.32 3.39 -0.61
CA GLU A 16 12.38 3.87 0.77
C GLU A 16 12.74 5.36 0.82
N ALA A 17 13.72 5.80 0.05
CA ALA A 17 14.08 7.21 -0.05
C ALA A 17 12.91 8.08 -0.56
N LEU A 18 12.14 7.60 -1.53
CA LEU A 18 10.94 8.31 -2.01
C LEU A 18 9.85 8.37 -0.94
N LEU A 19 9.62 7.30 -0.19
CA LEU A 19 8.63 7.27 0.89
C LEU A 19 9.04 8.21 2.03
N ASP A 20 10.31 8.27 2.40
CA ASP A 20 10.83 9.19 3.40
C ASP A 20 10.70 10.65 2.94
N LEU A 21 10.97 10.92 1.67
CA LEU A 21 10.78 12.24 1.08
C LEU A 21 9.31 12.70 1.11
N CYS A 22 8.37 11.80 0.81
CA CYS A 22 6.95 12.12 0.71
C CYS A 22 6.24 12.17 2.06
N PHE A 23 6.60 11.32 3.02
CA PHE A 23 5.85 11.10 4.25
C PHE A 23 6.66 11.27 5.54
N GLY A 24 7.97 11.26 5.46
CA GLY A 24 8.87 11.30 6.62
C GLY A 24 8.73 10.07 7.53
N GLU A 25 9.35 10.12 8.69
CA GLU A 25 9.34 9.02 9.68
C GLU A 25 7.95 8.76 10.27
N ALA A 26 7.06 9.74 10.26
CA ALA A 26 5.68 9.59 10.75
C ALA A 26 4.89 8.51 9.99
N ARG A 27 5.35 8.07 8.80
CA ARG A 27 4.72 6.98 8.03
C ARG A 27 4.66 5.66 8.80
N PHE A 28 5.64 5.38 9.67
CA PHE A 28 5.69 4.15 10.46
C PHE A 28 4.68 4.13 11.63
N ALA A 29 4.17 5.29 12.04
CA ALA A 29 3.18 5.40 13.10
C ALA A 29 1.72 5.24 12.59
N LYS A 30 1.51 5.17 11.27
CA LYS A 30 0.17 5.04 10.69
C LYS A 30 -0.44 3.68 11.02
N THR A 31 -1.75 3.67 11.32
CA THR A 31 -2.49 2.43 11.59
C THR A 31 -2.35 1.41 10.45
N SER A 32 -2.37 1.86 9.19
CA SER A 32 -2.21 1.01 8.02
C SER A 32 -0.85 0.31 7.95
N GLU A 33 0.18 0.84 8.59
CA GLU A 33 1.51 0.20 8.64
C GLU A 33 1.47 -1.13 9.39
N ARG A 34 0.63 -1.25 10.42
CA ARG A 34 0.44 -2.50 11.18
C ARG A 34 -0.06 -3.67 10.32
N LEU A 35 -0.68 -3.36 9.18
CA LEU A 35 -1.18 -4.36 8.23
C LEU A 35 -0.13 -4.75 7.17
N ARG A 36 0.99 -4.05 7.12
CA ARG A 36 2.07 -4.21 6.13
C ARG A 36 3.35 -4.75 6.74
N GLU A 37 3.62 -4.38 8.00
CA GLU A 37 4.85 -4.73 8.69
C GLU A 37 5.09 -6.25 8.68
N GLY A 38 6.28 -6.65 8.24
CA GLY A 38 6.67 -8.07 8.18
C GLY A 38 5.93 -8.91 7.14
N ARG A 39 5.25 -8.30 6.18
CA ARG A 39 4.50 -8.99 5.12
C ARG A 39 5.05 -8.65 3.73
N LEU A 40 4.81 -9.58 2.81
CA LEU A 40 5.03 -9.34 1.39
C LEU A 40 3.78 -8.72 0.77
N PRO A 41 3.91 -7.70 -0.10
CA PRO A 41 2.78 -7.18 -0.85
C PRO A 41 2.30 -8.22 -1.87
N VAL A 42 0.99 -8.21 -2.16
CA VAL A 42 0.42 -9.00 -3.26
C VAL A 42 0.81 -8.40 -4.60
N PHE A 43 0.80 -7.07 -4.69
CA PHE A 43 1.27 -6.30 -5.84
C PHE A 43 2.16 -5.16 -5.37
N ALA A 44 3.22 -4.93 -6.10
CA ALA A 44 4.13 -3.81 -5.91
C ALA A 44 4.59 -3.28 -7.27
N PHE A 45 4.33 -2.01 -7.54
CA PHE A 45 4.67 -1.38 -8.81
C PHE A 45 5.48 -0.11 -8.59
N THR A 46 6.44 0.12 -9.48
CA THR A 46 7.25 1.34 -9.54
C THR A 46 7.06 2.05 -10.87
N ALA A 47 7.11 3.36 -10.82
CA ALA A 47 7.17 4.20 -12.01
C ALA A 47 8.63 4.66 -12.19
N LEU A 48 9.18 4.37 -13.35
CA LEU A 48 10.54 4.77 -13.75
C LEU A 48 10.45 5.85 -14.83
N ASP A 49 11.29 6.85 -14.74
CA ASP A 49 11.45 7.84 -15.80
C ASP A 49 12.36 7.32 -16.93
N GLU A 50 12.55 8.12 -17.96
CA GLU A 50 13.36 7.76 -19.14
C GLU A 50 14.85 7.51 -18.83
N THR A 51 15.33 7.93 -17.66
CA THR A 51 16.69 7.66 -17.17
C THR A 51 16.76 6.38 -16.31
N GLY A 52 15.62 5.76 -16.04
CA GLY A 52 15.51 4.62 -15.11
C GLY A 52 15.41 5.03 -13.64
N LYS A 53 15.27 6.33 -13.33
CA LYS A 53 15.08 6.79 -11.95
C LYS A 53 13.66 6.45 -11.49
N LEU A 54 13.54 5.90 -10.28
CA LEU A 54 12.26 5.66 -9.62
C LEU A 54 11.62 7.00 -9.21
N VAL A 55 10.45 7.28 -9.76
CA VAL A 55 9.69 8.52 -9.55
C VAL A 55 8.30 8.29 -8.95
N GLY A 56 7.92 7.05 -8.74
CA GLY A 56 6.66 6.71 -8.08
C GLY A 56 6.62 5.26 -7.63
N THR A 57 5.77 4.98 -6.66
CA THR A 57 5.54 3.61 -6.14
C THR A 57 4.12 3.46 -5.63
N VAL A 58 3.57 2.24 -5.74
CA VAL A 58 2.32 1.83 -5.12
C VAL A 58 2.40 0.35 -4.74
N ARG A 59 1.82 -0.02 -3.60
CA ARG A 59 1.74 -1.40 -3.14
C ARG A 59 0.33 -1.75 -2.71
N LEU A 60 -0.04 -3.03 -2.86
CA LEU A 60 -1.29 -3.61 -2.39
C LEU A 60 -0.98 -4.83 -1.52
N TRP A 61 -1.70 -4.95 -0.41
CA TRP A 61 -1.46 -5.93 0.65
C TRP A 61 -2.71 -6.73 0.92
N SER A 62 -2.58 -8.04 1.11
CA SER A 62 -3.71 -8.87 1.50
C SER A 62 -4.09 -8.60 2.95
N ILE A 63 -5.36 -8.38 3.18
CA ILE A 63 -5.99 -8.25 4.49
C ILE A 63 -7.21 -9.15 4.58
N ALA A 64 -7.57 -9.54 5.79
CA ALA A 64 -8.77 -10.33 6.04
C ALA A 64 -9.41 -9.94 7.38
N ASP A 65 -10.72 -10.14 7.49
CA ASP A 65 -11.43 -10.10 8.76
C ASP A 65 -11.22 -11.40 9.56
N ASP A 66 -11.81 -11.50 10.73
CA ASP A 66 -11.71 -12.67 11.62
C ASP A 66 -12.40 -13.92 11.07
N LYS A 67 -13.28 -13.77 10.07
CA LYS A 67 -13.95 -14.86 9.37
C LYS A 67 -13.16 -15.34 8.15
N GLY A 68 -12.05 -14.67 7.82
CA GLY A 68 -11.21 -14.98 6.67
C GLY A 68 -11.69 -14.37 5.36
N PHE A 69 -12.66 -13.44 5.38
CA PHE A 69 -13.08 -12.71 4.21
C PHE A 69 -11.99 -11.70 3.81
N GLN A 70 -11.60 -11.72 2.54
CA GLN A 70 -10.39 -11.02 2.09
C GLN A 70 -10.70 -9.77 1.27
N SER A 71 -9.84 -8.78 1.42
CA SER A 71 -9.74 -7.61 0.54
C SER A 71 -8.27 -7.24 0.36
N LEU A 72 -8.00 -6.19 -0.40
CA LEU A 72 -6.67 -5.60 -0.52
C LEU A 72 -6.63 -4.24 0.15
N LEU A 73 -5.54 -3.96 0.85
CA LEU A 73 -5.19 -2.62 1.33
C LEU A 73 -4.22 -1.99 0.34
N LEU A 74 -4.57 -0.82 -0.22
CA LEU A 74 -3.70 -0.05 -1.09
C LEU A 74 -2.89 0.97 -0.28
N GLY A 75 -1.60 1.01 -0.55
CA GLY A 75 -0.67 1.99 -0.01
C GLY A 75 0.66 1.37 0.44
N PRO A 76 1.66 2.21 0.63
CA PRO A 76 1.69 3.63 0.31
C PRO A 76 1.68 3.90 -1.20
N LEU A 77 1.08 5.02 -1.61
CA LEU A 77 1.23 5.60 -2.93
C LEU A 77 2.08 6.85 -2.79
N ALA A 78 3.21 6.89 -3.46
CA ALA A 78 4.11 8.05 -3.45
C ALA A 78 4.55 8.42 -4.87
N VAL A 79 4.69 9.71 -5.13
CA VAL A 79 5.20 10.27 -6.38
C VAL A 79 6.22 11.35 -6.05
N ASP A 80 7.37 11.32 -6.74
CA ASP A 80 8.40 12.35 -6.63
C ASP A 80 7.77 13.74 -6.81
N PRO A 81 7.95 14.67 -5.85
CA PRO A 81 7.39 16.01 -5.95
C PRO A 81 7.76 16.75 -7.25
N GLY A 82 8.93 16.47 -7.81
CA GLY A 82 9.37 17.00 -9.11
C GLY A 82 8.57 16.47 -10.31
N CYS A 83 7.85 15.37 -10.14
CA CYS A 83 7.03 14.73 -11.18
C CYS A 83 5.51 15.00 -11.01
N ARG A 84 5.12 15.85 -10.07
CA ARG A 84 3.72 16.25 -9.89
C ARG A 84 3.21 16.92 -11.17
N GLY A 85 1.97 16.58 -11.54
CA GLY A 85 1.38 17.05 -12.80
C GLY A 85 1.63 16.14 -14.02
N HIS A 86 2.57 15.20 -13.96
CA HIS A 86 2.84 14.23 -15.03
C HIS A 86 1.95 12.97 -14.98
N LYS A 87 0.90 12.98 -14.14
CA LYS A 87 -0.07 11.88 -13.97
C LYS A 87 0.57 10.54 -13.56
N VAL A 88 1.73 10.57 -12.91
CA VAL A 88 2.41 9.35 -12.46
C VAL A 88 1.54 8.59 -11.46
N GLY A 89 0.96 9.28 -10.46
CA GLY A 89 0.06 8.69 -9.50
C GLY A 89 -1.20 8.08 -10.13
N ASP A 90 -1.80 8.77 -11.10
CA ASP A 90 -2.96 8.27 -11.85
C ASP A 90 -2.65 6.98 -12.59
N ARG A 91 -1.49 6.92 -13.24
CA ARG A 91 -1.05 5.74 -13.99
C ARG A 91 -0.77 4.56 -13.05
N LEU A 92 -0.08 4.80 -11.94
CA LEU A 92 0.15 3.78 -10.90
C LEU A 92 -1.16 3.25 -10.34
N MET A 93 -2.09 4.13 -9.97
CA MET A 93 -3.40 3.75 -9.44
C MET A 93 -4.19 2.88 -10.42
N ARG A 94 -4.32 3.33 -11.67
CA ARG A 94 -5.06 2.58 -12.70
C ARG A 94 -4.42 1.24 -12.99
N HIS A 95 -3.10 1.19 -13.05
CA HIS A 95 -2.38 -0.07 -13.25
C HIS A 95 -2.61 -1.03 -12.08
N ALA A 96 -2.44 -0.58 -10.85
CA ALA A 96 -2.61 -1.40 -9.65
C ALA A 96 -4.04 -1.93 -9.50
N LEU A 97 -5.06 -1.08 -9.71
CA LEU A 97 -6.47 -1.50 -9.65
C LEU A 97 -6.83 -2.46 -10.76
N ASN A 98 -6.32 -2.26 -11.97
CA ASN A 98 -6.52 -3.19 -13.08
C ASN A 98 -5.90 -4.57 -12.76
N GLN A 99 -4.68 -4.61 -12.25
CA GLN A 99 -4.03 -5.87 -11.86
C GLN A 99 -4.82 -6.59 -10.76
N ALA A 100 -5.29 -5.86 -9.76
CA ALA A 100 -6.14 -6.43 -8.70
C ALA A 100 -7.43 -7.05 -9.27
N ALA A 101 -8.13 -6.34 -10.15
CA ALA A 101 -9.35 -6.82 -10.78
C ALA A 101 -9.12 -8.04 -11.68
N VAL A 102 -8.10 -8.00 -12.54
CA VAL A 102 -7.75 -9.10 -13.46
C VAL A 102 -7.36 -10.37 -12.70
N HIS A 103 -6.72 -10.25 -11.54
CA HIS A 103 -6.36 -11.39 -10.70
C HIS A 103 -7.49 -11.85 -9.76
N GLY A 104 -8.70 -11.35 -9.92
CA GLY A 104 -9.90 -11.85 -9.23
C GLY A 104 -10.13 -11.31 -7.83
N HIS A 105 -9.43 -10.24 -7.42
CA HIS A 105 -9.73 -9.58 -6.16
C HIS A 105 -11.06 -8.83 -6.26
N GLY A 106 -11.89 -8.93 -5.22
CA GLY A 106 -13.24 -8.35 -5.25
C GLY A 106 -13.30 -6.88 -4.84
N SER A 107 -12.32 -6.40 -4.09
CA SER A 107 -12.29 -5.03 -3.58
C SER A 107 -10.90 -4.58 -3.18
N VAL A 108 -10.75 -3.26 -3.04
CA VAL A 108 -9.57 -2.59 -2.48
C VAL A 108 -10.04 -1.52 -1.51
N ILE A 109 -9.39 -1.42 -0.37
CA ILE A 109 -9.59 -0.36 0.62
C ILE A 109 -8.33 0.48 0.78
N LEU A 110 -8.47 1.71 1.24
CA LEU A 110 -7.36 2.60 1.57
C LEU A 110 -7.76 3.67 2.60
N VAL A 111 -6.78 4.34 3.15
CA VAL A 111 -6.96 5.56 3.94
C VAL A 111 -6.33 6.73 3.17
N GLY A 112 -7.14 7.70 2.76
CA GLY A 112 -6.67 8.82 1.94
C GLY A 112 -7.74 9.87 1.64
N ASP A 113 -7.40 10.83 0.79
CA ASP A 113 -8.26 11.97 0.50
C ASP A 113 -9.31 11.63 -0.56
N LEU A 114 -10.58 11.65 -0.18
CA LEU A 114 -11.69 11.31 -1.06
C LEU A 114 -11.67 12.09 -2.41
N PRO A 115 -11.40 13.41 -2.45
CA PRO A 115 -11.34 14.13 -3.72
C PRO A 115 -10.31 13.57 -4.70
N TYR A 116 -9.20 13.06 -4.21
CA TYR A 116 -8.19 12.42 -5.06
C TYR A 116 -8.63 11.03 -5.53
N TYR A 117 -9.10 10.19 -4.61
CA TYR A 117 -9.37 8.77 -4.89
C TYR A 117 -10.72 8.50 -5.53
N ALA A 118 -11.70 9.43 -5.41
CA ALA A 118 -13.02 9.29 -6.03
C ALA A 118 -12.95 9.11 -7.55
N ARG A 119 -11.97 9.70 -8.21
CA ARG A 119 -11.77 9.55 -9.67
C ARG A 119 -11.35 8.14 -10.12
N PHE A 120 -10.97 7.28 -9.16
CA PHE A 120 -10.67 5.87 -9.40
C PHE A 120 -11.81 4.95 -8.91
N GLY A 121 -12.94 5.52 -8.51
CA GLY A 121 -14.12 4.78 -8.06
C GLY A 121 -14.20 4.55 -6.55
N PHE A 122 -13.24 5.05 -5.76
CA PHE A 122 -13.30 4.95 -4.30
C PHE A 122 -14.40 5.82 -3.72
N ALA A 123 -15.08 5.31 -2.71
CA ALA A 123 -16.12 6.01 -1.97
C ALA A 123 -15.94 5.80 -0.45
N ALA A 124 -16.44 6.76 0.32
CA ALA A 124 -16.64 6.63 1.76
C ALA A 124 -17.99 5.94 2.04
N GLY A 125 -18.18 5.46 3.27
CA GLY A 125 -19.44 4.84 3.71
C GLY A 125 -19.65 3.39 3.27
N LEU A 126 -18.65 2.77 2.63
CA LEU A 126 -18.67 1.34 2.28
C LEU A 126 -18.08 0.44 3.39
N LEU A 127 -17.48 1.03 4.40
CA LEU A 127 -16.67 0.36 5.41
C LEU A 127 -17.15 0.68 6.85
N ASP A 128 -18.44 0.96 7.02
CA ASP A 128 -19.00 1.38 8.32
C ASP A 128 -18.89 0.26 9.39
N ASP A 129 -18.92 -1.00 8.96
CA ASP A 129 -18.77 -2.17 9.83
C ASP A 129 -17.32 -2.69 9.90
N VAL A 130 -16.38 -2.00 9.27
CA VAL A 130 -14.97 -2.41 9.18
C VAL A 130 -14.10 -1.50 10.04
N SER A 131 -13.18 -2.09 10.78
CA SER A 131 -12.20 -1.37 11.60
C SER A 131 -10.78 -1.80 11.24
N LEU A 132 -9.85 -0.83 11.38
CA LEU A 132 -8.41 -1.12 11.35
C LEU A 132 -7.89 -1.42 12.76
N PRO A 133 -6.72 -2.04 12.91
CA PRO A 133 -6.11 -2.33 14.22
C PRO A 133 -5.52 -1.07 14.87
N GLY A 134 -6.28 0.03 14.90
CA GLY A 134 -5.93 1.32 15.46
C GLY A 134 -6.83 2.42 14.92
N PRO A 135 -6.57 3.69 15.29
CA PRO A 135 -7.39 4.82 14.88
C PRO A 135 -7.44 4.99 13.36
N VAL A 136 -8.61 5.30 12.83
CA VAL A 136 -8.85 5.68 11.44
C VAL A 136 -9.88 6.79 11.36
N GLU A 137 -9.67 7.74 10.46
CA GLU A 137 -10.66 8.75 10.10
C GLU A 137 -11.59 8.17 9.05
N TYR A 138 -12.86 7.93 9.41
CA TYR A 138 -13.81 7.23 8.52
C TYR A 138 -14.11 7.98 7.23
N ASP A 139 -14.04 9.32 7.21
CA ASP A 139 -14.17 10.13 5.98
C ASP A 139 -13.05 9.86 4.98
N ARG A 140 -11.92 9.34 5.47
CA ARG A 140 -10.75 8.97 4.68
C ARG A 140 -10.60 7.45 4.49
N PHE A 141 -11.46 6.66 5.11
CA PHE A 141 -11.47 5.22 4.99
C PHE A 141 -12.35 4.83 3.81
N LEU A 142 -11.73 4.55 2.68
CA LEU A 142 -12.35 4.48 1.38
C LEU A 142 -12.25 3.06 0.80
N GLY A 143 -13.27 2.67 0.04
CA GLY A 143 -13.31 1.41 -0.65
C GLY A 143 -13.73 1.52 -2.11
N VAL A 144 -13.28 0.58 -2.92
CA VAL A 144 -13.74 0.33 -4.29
C VAL A 144 -14.01 -1.14 -4.48
N GLU A 145 -15.10 -1.46 -5.17
CA GLU A 145 -15.52 -2.83 -5.45
C GLU A 145 -15.36 -3.16 -6.93
N PHE A 146 -14.77 -4.31 -7.21
CA PHE A 146 -14.75 -4.91 -8.55
C PHE A 146 -15.87 -5.93 -8.71
N ALA A 147 -16.24 -6.59 -7.59
CA ALA A 147 -17.44 -7.41 -7.50
C ALA A 147 -18.49 -6.64 -6.68
N PRO A 148 -19.68 -6.34 -7.25
CA PRO A 148 -20.71 -5.58 -6.55
C PRO A 148 -21.09 -6.20 -5.20
N GLY A 149 -21.10 -5.39 -4.13
CA GLY A 149 -21.42 -5.84 -2.78
C GLY A 149 -20.29 -6.58 -2.05
N HIS A 150 -19.11 -6.67 -2.61
CA HIS A 150 -17.98 -7.42 -2.00
C HIS A 150 -17.61 -6.85 -0.63
N LEU A 151 -17.55 -5.53 -0.47
CA LEU A 151 -17.20 -4.89 0.80
C LEU A 151 -18.25 -5.06 1.89
N ALA A 152 -19.50 -5.35 1.52
CA ALA A 152 -20.54 -5.72 2.49
C ALA A 152 -20.29 -7.08 3.18
N GLY A 153 -19.41 -7.91 2.61
CA GLY A 153 -18.96 -9.16 3.23
C GLY A 153 -17.82 -8.98 4.25
N LEU A 154 -17.13 -7.85 4.24
CA LEU A 154 -16.04 -7.53 5.14
C LEU A 154 -16.58 -6.91 6.43
N ASP A 155 -16.21 -7.44 7.60
CA ASP A 155 -16.80 -7.08 8.89
C ASP A 155 -15.77 -7.13 10.02
N GLY A 156 -15.87 -6.22 10.98
CA GLY A 156 -15.03 -6.18 12.15
C GLY A 156 -13.60 -5.70 11.89
N ILE A 157 -12.67 -6.14 12.73
CA ILE A 157 -11.27 -5.70 12.66
C ILE A 157 -10.54 -6.51 11.59
N VAL A 158 -9.99 -5.83 10.59
CA VAL A 158 -9.13 -6.48 9.60
C VAL A 158 -7.70 -6.62 10.10
N SER A 159 -7.06 -7.71 9.69
CA SER A 159 -5.68 -8.04 10.01
C SER A 159 -4.86 -8.34 8.75
N ALA A 160 -3.54 -8.36 8.89
CA ALA A 160 -2.64 -8.75 7.81
C ALA A 160 -2.86 -10.22 7.42
N ALA A 161 -3.14 -10.48 6.15
CA ALA A 161 -3.38 -11.82 5.61
C ALA A 161 -2.34 -12.22 4.54
N GLY A 162 -1.43 -11.33 4.19
CA GLY A 162 -0.36 -11.60 3.23
C GLY A 162 0.70 -12.57 3.75
N LEU A 163 1.51 -13.09 2.83
CA LEU A 163 2.65 -13.94 3.18
C LEU A 163 3.62 -13.17 4.08
N VAL A 164 4.18 -13.87 5.06
CA VAL A 164 5.23 -13.33 5.93
C VAL A 164 6.50 -13.12 5.11
N ASP A 165 7.11 -11.94 5.24
CA ASP A 165 8.39 -11.66 4.63
C ASP A 165 9.50 -12.44 5.37
N PRO A 166 10.16 -13.40 4.73
CA PRO A 166 11.21 -14.19 5.38
C PRO A 166 12.43 -13.35 5.78
N MET A 167 12.59 -12.16 5.21
CA MET A 167 13.70 -11.24 5.50
C MET A 167 13.37 -10.23 6.62
N ALA A 168 12.10 -10.11 7.02
CA ALA A 168 11.67 -9.12 8.01
C ALA A 168 12.33 -9.27 9.41
N GLY A 169 12.81 -10.46 9.75
CA GLY A 169 13.51 -10.71 11.01
C GLY A 169 15.04 -10.59 10.96
N LEU A 170 15.62 -10.47 9.78
CA LEU A 170 17.09 -10.47 9.61
C LEU A 170 17.70 -9.07 9.78
N ALA A 171 16.97 -8.02 9.45
CA ALA A 171 17.42 -6.63 9.63
C ALA A 171 17.67 -6.28 11.12
N THR A 172 16.86 -6.83 12.03
CA THR A 172 17.02 -6.63 13.46
C THR A 172 18.21 -7.39 14.06
N ALA A 173 18.68 -8.45 13.42
CA ALA A 173 19.83 -9.24 13.90
C ALA A 173 21.18 -8.58 13.55
N GLU A 174 21.27 -7.86 12.42
CA GLU A 174 22.47 -7.11 12.05
C GLU A 174 22.64 -5.84 12.88
N ASP A 175 21.57 -5.15 13.25
CA ASP A 175 21.60 -3.99 14.15
C ASP A 175 22.09 -4.37 15.56
N VAL A 176 21.72 -5.53 16.07
CA VAL A 176 22.18 -6.03 17.39
C VAL A 176 23.66 -6.40 17.35
N LEU A 177 24.19 -6.90 16.24
CA LEU A 177 25.60 -7.26 16.09
C LEU A 177 26.52 -6.05 15.88
N SER A 178 26.00 -4.94 15.35
CA SER A 178 26.78 -3.70 15.18
C SER A 178 27.01 -2.98 16.52
N VAL A 179 26.07 -3.07 17.45
CA VAL A 179 26.16 -2.46 18.78
C VAL A 179 27.16 -3.21 19.70
N SER A 180 27.33 -4.52 19.52
CA SER A 180 28.25 -5.32 20.33
C SER A 180 29.71 -5.27 19.89
N ARG A 181 30.05 -4.57 18.79
CA ARG A 181 31.44 -4.35 18.34
C ARG A 181 32.04 -2.99 18.73
N SER A 182 31.33 -2.18 19.50
CA SER A 182 31.76 -0.84 19.95
C SER A 182 32.14 -0.77 21.43
N PHE A 183 32.55 -1.91 22.03
CA PHE A 183 33.15 -1.96 23.37
C PHE A 183 34.49 -2.64 23.32
#